data_a301299f3f58c40bdea4d1574a3d8760
#
_entry.id   a301299f3f58c40bdea4d1574a3d8760
#
_cell.length_a   1.000
_cell.length_b   1.000
_cell.length_c   1.000
_cell.angle_alpha   90.00
_cell.angle_beta   90.00
_cell.angle_gamma   90.00
#
_symmetry.space_group_name_H-M   'P 1'
#
loop_
_entity.id
_entity.type
_entity.pdbx_description
1 polymer ?
#
loop_
_entity_poly.entity_id
_entity_poly.type
_entity_poly.pdbx_seq_one_letter_code
_entity_poly.pdbx_strand_id
1 'polypeptide(L)'
;RIRTFFNRIEVDSSAVLDSGSSGATYGLRLLQALKETDLQVHLVITPAGWLNLRHETGVTDTQALQLAHTLHASTNLAASIASGSFQTMGMIVAPCSMRTLAAIAHGLGDNLLTRAADVTLKERRRLVLMTRESPLSLVHLRNMTAATEAGAIICPPIPALYQRPASIDEMVDHSVARALDLLGLPQGLAGEWEGF
;
A
#
# COMPACT_ATOMS: atom_id res chain seq x y z
N ARG A 1 38.23 -20.58 3.48
CA ARG A 1 36.80 -21.03 3.52
C ARG A 1 35.93 -19.85 3.91
N ILE A 2 35.51 -19.08 2.91
CA ILE A 2 34.47 -18.04 3.05
C ILE A 2 33.15 -18.79 2.98
N ARG A 3 32.46 -18.95 4.11
CA ARG A 3 31.09 -19.46 4.16
C ARG A 3 30.17 -18.35 3.67
N THR A 4 29.54 -18.62 2.56
CA THR A 4 28.44 -17.88 1.95
C THR A 4 27.32 -17.69 2.98
N PHE A 5 27.20 -16.48 3.53
CA PHE A 5 26.03 -16.04 4.29
C PHE A 5 25.03 -15.42 3.32
N PHE A 6 24.46 -16.22 2.43
CA PHE A 6 23.23 -15.90 1.71
C PHE A 6 22.22 -16.98 2.03
N ASN A 7 21.60 -16.89 3.21
CA ASN A 7 20.42 -17.69 3.51
C ASN A 7 19.35 -16.80 4.11
N ARG A 8 18.25 -16.70 3.35
CA ARG A 8 16.93 -16.22 3.70
C ARG A 8 16.86 -14.76 4.18
N ILE A 9 16.83 -13.86 3.22
CA ILE A 9 16.00 -12.67 3.39
C ILE A 9 14.58 -13.18 3.10
N GLU A 10 13.84 -13.57 4.12
CA GLU A 10 12.38 -13.65 4.05
C GLU A 10 11.92 -12.22 3.92
N VAL A 11 11.64 -11.81 2.68
CA VAL A 11 11.23 -10.43 2.38
C VAL A 11 9.72 -10.40 2.54
N ASP A 12 9.25 -10.06 3.74
CA ASP A 12 7.85 -9.82 3.97
C ASP A 12 7.46 -8.47 3.40
N SER A 13 6.39 -8.42 2.61
CA SER A 13 5.76 -7.17 2.19
C SER A 13 4.49 -6.92 2.99
N SER A 14 4.19 -5.66 3.29
CA SER A 14 2.94 -5.28 3.94
C SER A 14 2.08 -4.50 2.97
N ALA A 15 0.92 -5.03 2.62
CA ALA A 15 -0.10 -4.29 1.88
C ALA A 15 -1.21 -3.89 2.84
N VAL A 16 -1.54 -2.61 2.88
CA VAL A 16 -2.53 -2.08 3.82
C VAL A 16 -3.63 -1.38 3.03
N LEU A 17 -4.87 -1.83 3.25
CA LEU A 17 -6.05 -1.18 2.71
C LEU A 17 -6.60 -0.20 3.75
N ASP A 18 -6.41 1.08 3.56
CA ASP A 18 -7.17 2.10 4.27
C ASP A 18 -8.19 2.71 3.34
N SER A 19 -9.43 2.77 3.76
CA SER A 19 -10.43 3.41 2.95
C SER A 19 -11.38 4.25 3.78
N GLY A 20 -10.89 5.39 4.19
CA GLY A 20 -11.76 6.54 4.33
C GLY A 20 -12.07 7.18 2.98
N SER A 21 -11.46 6.70 1.88
CA SER A 21 -11.68 7.16 0.50
C SER A 21 -12.12 6.02 -0.41
N SER A 22 -12.82 6.33 -1.50
CA SER A 22 -13.11 5.42 -2.61
C SER A 22 -11.81 4.97 -3.27
N GLY A 23 -11.80 3.80 -3.92
CA GLY A 23 -10.64 3.22 -4.59
C GLY A 23 -10.17 1.90 -3.97
N ALA A 24 -11.05 1.19 -3.26
CA ALA A 24 -10.76 -0.15 -2.71
C ALA A 24 -10.33 -1.14 -3.80
N THR A 25 -10.72 -0.90 -5.05
CA THR A 25 -10.30 -1.68 -6.20
C THR A 25 -8.77 -1.69 -6.39
N TYR A 26 -8.06 -0.59 -6.09
CA TYR A 26 -6.58 -0.55 -6.16
C TYR A 26 -5.96 -1.50 -5.14
N GLY A 27 -6.47 -1.49 -3.90
CA GLY A 27 -6.00 -2.38 -2.85
C GLY A 27 -6.31 -3.85 -3.15
N LEU A 28 -7.50 -4.15 -3.66
CA LEU A 28 -7.86 -5.49 -4.08
C LEU A 28 -6.94 -6.00 -5.18
N ARG A 29 -6.71 -5.19 -6.22
CA ARG A 29 -5.84 -5.54 -7.33
C ARG A 29 -4.38 -5.71 -6.92
N LEU A 30 -3.92 -4.87 -5.98
CA LEU A 30 -2.61 -5.00 -5.37
C LEU A 30 -2.45 -6.35 -4.67
N LEU A 31 -3.43 -6.77 -3.86
CA LEU A 31 -3.42 -8.08 -3.19
C LEU A 31 -3.40 -9.24 -4.18
N GLN A 32 -4.19 -9.14 -5.27
CA GLN A 32 -4.18 -10.14 -6.34
C GLN A 32 -2.80 -10.27 -7.00
N ALA A 33 -2.16 -9.14 -7.32
CA ALA A 33 -0.83 -9.13 -7.91
C ALA A 33 0.23 -9.70 -6.96
N LEU A 34 0.19 -9.36 -5.68
CA LEU A 34 1.12 -9.87 -4.68
C LEU A 34 0.95 -11.36 -4.40
N LYS A 35 -0.26 -11.90 -4.56
CA LYS A 35 -0.52 -13.33 -4.38
C LYS A 35 0.22 -14.21 -5.40
N GLU A 36 0.49 -13.67 -6.58
CA GLU A 36 1.25 -14.37 -7.64
C GLU A 36 2.77 -14.35 -7.39
N THR A 37 3.20 -13.85 -6.22
CA THR A 37 4.61 -13.79 -5.81
C THR A 37 4.87 -14.72 -4.62
N ASP A 38 6.15 -14.97 -4.33
CA ASP A 38 6.56 -15.74 -3.14
C ASP A 38 6.59 -14.88 -1.85
N LEU A 39 6.05 -13.66 -1.89
CA LEU A 39 6.09 -12.71 -0.77
C LEU A 39 5.04 -13.04 0.28
N GLN A 40 5.41 -12.86 1.55
CA GLN A 40 4.48 -12.94 2.67
C GLN A 40 3.73 -11.62 2.81
N VAL A 41 2.44 -11.61 2.54
CA VAL A 41 1.60 -10.41 2.59
C VAL A 41 0.92 -10.28 3.95
N HIS A 42 1.23 -9.19 4.66
CA HIS A 42 0.56 -8.78 5.90
C HIS A 42 -0.49 -7.72 5.57
N LEU A 43 -1.74 -7.98 5.91
CA LEU A 43 -2.88 -7.15 5.57
C LEU A 43 -3.48 -6.51 6.82
N VAL A 44 -3.75 -5.21 6.74
CA VAL A 44 -4.57 -4.48 7.71
C VAL A 44 -5.66 -3.74 6.97
N ILE A 45 -6.91 -3.96 7.32
CA ILE A 45 -8.06 -3.24 6.75
C ILE A 45 -8.79 -2.53 7.88
N THR A 46 -9.03 -1.22 7.71
CA THR A 46 -9.83 -0.44 8.68
C THR A 46 -11.32 -0.80 8.57
N PRO A 47 -12.15 -0.52 9.60
CA PRO A 47 -13.59 -0.72 9.50
C PRO A 47 -14.22 -0.02 8.29
N ALA A 48 -13.80 1.21 7.98
CA ALA A 48 -14.25 1.92 6.79
C ALA A 48 -13.75 1.23 5.50
N GLY A 49 -12.54 0.63 5.54
CA GLY A 49 -11.97 -0.16 4.47
C GLY A 49 -12.83 -1.35 4.07
N TRP A 50 -13.29 -2.08 5.04
CA TRP A 50 -14.18 -3.21 4.81
C TRP A 50 -15.51 -2.78 4.17
N LEU A 51 -16.07 -1.65 4.59
CA LEU A 51 -17.32 -1.12 4.00
C LEU A 51 -17.13 -0.79 2.51
N ASN A 52 -16.07 -0.04 2.19
CA ASN A 52 -15.80 0.38 0.81
C ASN A 52 -15.41 -0.80 -0.08
N LEU A 53 -14.60 -1.73 0.42
CA LEU A 53 -14.23 -2.94 -0.34
C LEU A 53 -15.47 -3.72 -0.79
N ARG A 54 -16.40 -3.98 0.12
CA ARG A 54 -17.65 -4.68 -0.22
C ARG A 54 -18.52 -3.88 -1.18
N HIS A 55 -18.63 -2.57 -0.95
CA HIS A 55 -19.50 -1.70 -1.75
C HIS A 55 -18.99 -1.52 -3.18
N GLU A 56 -17.70 -1.27 -3.33
CA GLU A 56 -17.11 -0.93 -4.63
C GLU A 56 -16.79 -2.17 -5.49
N THR A 57 -16.40 -3.28 -4.85
CA THR A 57 -15.90 -4.45 -5.58
C THR A 57 -16.83 -5.66 -5.52
N GLY A 58 -17.80 -5.67 -4.61
CA GLY A 58 -18.65 -6.83 -4.34
C GLY A 58 -17.92 -8.02 -3.70
N VAL A 59 -16.61 -7.88 -3.38
CA VAL A 59 -15.81 -8.94 -2.80
C VAL A 59 -16.15 -9.11 -1.33
N THR A 60 -16.34 -10.36 -0.91
CA THR A 60 -16.58 -10.70 0.49
C THR A 60 -15.29 -10.67 1.30
N ASP A 61 -15.41 -10.49 2.62
CA ASP A 61 -14.28 -10.53 3.54
C ASP A 61 -13.46 -11.82 3.37
N THR A 62 -14.14 -12.96 3.24
CA THR A 62 -13.49 -14.27 3.06
C THR A 62 -12.64 -14.31 1.77
N GLN A 63 -13.13 -13.74 0.67
CA GLN A 63 -12.38 -13.69 -0.60
C GLN A 63 -11.15 -12.78 -0.47
N ALA A 64 -11.28 -11.62 0.17
CA ALA A 64 -10.15 -10.73 0.41
C ALA A 64 -9.08 -11.38 1.31
N LEU A 65 -9.51 -12.12 2.34
CA LEU A 65 -8.62 -12.83 3.26
C LEU A 65 -7.79 -13.92 2.57
N GLN A 66 -8.31 -14.54 1.51
CA GLN A 66 -7.58 -15.56 0.75
C GLN A 66 -6.42 -14.99 -0.08
N LEU A 67 -6.35 -13.66 -0.22
CA LEU A 67 -5.30 -12.96 -0.97
C LEU A 67 -4.11 -12.56 -0.09
N ALA A 68 -4.23 -12.66 1.22
CA ALA A 68 -3.17 -12.31 2.16
C ALA A 68 -2.71 -13.53 2.96
N HIS A 69 -1.44 -13.52 3.40
CA HIS A 69 -0.89 -14.56 4.25
C HIS A 69 -1.29 -14.35 5.73
N THR A 70 -1.34 -13.10 6.16
CA THR A 70 -1.73 -12.75 7.53
C THR A 70 -2.63 -11.52 7.54
N LEU A 71 -3.82 -11.65 8.14
CA LEU A 71 -4.66 -10.50 8.46
C LEU A 71 -4.42 -10.08 9.91
N HIS A 72 -4.22 -8.79 10.11
CA HIS A 72 -4.15 -8.17 11.43
C HIS A 72 -5.38 -7.30 11.68
N ALA A 73 -5.94 -7.37 12.88
CA ALA A 73 -6.95 -6.40 13.28
C ALA A 73 -6.34 -5.00 13.38
N SER A 74 -7.01 -3.99 12.84
CA SER A 74 -6.50 -2.61 12.84
C SER A 74 -6.29 -2.02 14.24
N THR A 75 -6.88 -2.62 15.27
CA THR A 75 -6.72 -2.25 16.69
C THR A 75 -5.59 -2.99 17.39
N ASN A 76 -4.96 -3.99 16.75
CA ASN A 76 -3.93 -4.82 17.38
C ASN A 76 -2.54 -4.18 17.28
N LEU A 77 -2.23 -3.26 18.18
CA LEU A 77 -0.91 -2.62 18.27
C LEU A 77 0.22 -3.56 18.77
N ALA A 78 -0.11 -4.79 19.16
CA ALA A 78 0.87 -5.81 19.54
C ALA A 78 1.26 -6.75 18.37
N ALA A 79 0.75 -6.51 17.16
CA ALA A 79 1.10 -7.29 15.98
C ALA A 79 2.57 -7.15 15.61
N SER A 80 3.15 -8.16 14.94
CA SER A 80 4.56 -8.19 14.53
C SER A 80 4.98 -6.95 13.73
N ILE A 81 4.15 -6.50 12.80
CA ILE A 81 4.41 -5.33 11.93
C ILE A 81 4.43 -3.99 12.70
N ALA A 82 4.02 -3.96 13.96
CA ALA A 82 4.14 -2.78 14.84
C ALA A 82 5.56 -2.63 15.43
N SER A 83 6.45 -3.59 15.18
CA SER A 83 7.84 -3.61 15.69
C SER A 83 8.86 -3.42 14.57
N GLY A 84 9.86 -2.56 14.79
CA GLY A 84 10.97 -2.37 13.84
C GLY A 84 11.87 -3.61 13.69
N SER A 85 11.89 -4.53 14.66
CA SER A 85 12.64 -5.79 14.58
C SER A 85 12.03 -6.80 13.60
N PHE A 86 10.74 -6.66 13.29
CA PHE A 86 10.10 -7.46 12.25
C PHE A 86 10.47 -6.89 10.87
N GLN A 87 11.14 -7.70 10.06
CA GLN A 87 11.66 -7.26 8.77
C GLN A 87 10.57 -7.28 7.71
N THR A 88 10.34 -6.14 7.06
CA THR A 88 9.51 -6.01 5.86
C THR A 88 10.28 -5.29 4.78
N MET A 89 10.01 -5.57 3.51
CA MET A 89 10.62 -4.83 2.40
C MET A 89 10.03 -3.42 2.24
N GLY A 90 8.81 -3.22 2.71
CA GLY A 90 8.10 -1.96 2.64
C GLY A 90 6.61 -2.11 2.85
N MET A 91 5.88 -1.02 2.62
CA MET A 91 4.45 -0.94 2.86
C MET A 91 3.76 -0.10 1.78
N ILE A 92 2.58 -0.52 1.35
CA ILE A 92 1.70 0.27 0.48
C ILE A 92 0.38 0.52 1.19
N VAL A 93 -0.09 1.74 1.20
CA VAL A 93 -1.44 2.12 1.66
C VAL A 93 -2.31 2.41 0.45
N ALA A 94 -3.29 1.55 0.16
CA ALA A 94 -4.09 1.59 -1.06
C ALA A 94 -5.58 1.27 -0.80
N PRO A 95 -6.47 2.24 -0.90
CA PRO A 95 -6.20 3.67 -1.03
C PRO A 95 -5.77 4.30 0.29
N CYS A 96 -5.11 5.45 0.23
CA CYS A 96 -4.74 6.25 1.39
C CYS A 96 -5.66 7.47 1.54
N SER A 97 -6.47 7.49 2.59
CA SER A 97 -7.34 8.63 2.91
C SER A 97 -6.54 9.83 3.45
N MET A 98 -7.11 11.03 3.32
CA MET A 98 -6.49 12.24 3.87
C MET A 98 -6.35 12.20 5.40
N ARG A 99 -7.25 11.49 6.09
CA ARG A 99 -7.12 11.24 7.54
C ARG A 99 -5.88 10.40 7.83
N THR A 100 -5.68 9.31 7.12
CA THR A 100 -4.52 8.42 7.29
C THR A 100 -3.22 9.11 6.88
N LEU A 101 -3.23 9.85 5.76
CA LEU A 101 -2.11 10.69 5.36
C LEU A 101 -1.71 11.68 6.47
N ALA A 102 -2.68 12.38 7.05
CA ALA A 102 -2.45 13.32 8.15
C ALA A 102 -1.83 12.63 9.38
N ALA A 103 -2.36 11.47 9.76
CA ALA A 103 -1.84 10.69 10.88
C ALA A 103 -0.38 10.25 10.63
N ILE A 104 -0.07 9.76 9.43
CA ILE A 104 1.31 9.36 9.05
C ILE A 104 2.23 10.58 9.03
N ALA A 105 1.82 11.69 8.44
CA ALA A 105 2.62 12.92 8.33
C ALA A 105 3.01 13.50 9.71
N HIS A 106 2.17 13.25 10.73
CA HIS A 106 2.37 13.77 12.08
C HIS A 106 2.77 12.70 13.11
N GLY A 107 3.09 11.47 12.67
CA GLY A 107 3.55 10.39 13.56
C GLY A 107 2.49 9.89 14.54
N LEU A 108 1.20 9.98 14.20
CA LEU A 108 0.11 9.50 15.03
C LEU A 108 -0.10 7.99 14.82
N GLY A 109 0.29 7.20 15.82
CA GLY A 109 0.18 5.74 15.80
C GLY A 109 -1.03 5.20 16.57
N ASP A 110 -2.23 5.74 16.31
CA ASP A 110 -3.47 5.43 17.04
C ASP A 110 -4.14 4.11 16.61
N ASN A 111 -3.67 3.51 15.54
CA ASN A 111 -4.09 2.19 15.07
C ASN A 111 -2.90 1.45 14.43
N LEU A 112 -3.06 0.16 14.14
CA LEU A 112 -1.98 -0.66 13.61
C LEU A 112 -1.50 -0.18 12.24
N LEU A 113 -2.38 0.36 11.39
CA LEU A 113 -2.02 0.88 10.07
C LEU A 113 -1.03 2.04 10.21
N THR A 114 -1.40 3.07 10.97
CA THR A 114 -0.56 4.26 11.15
C THR A 114 0.70 3.93 11.96
N ARG A 115 0.63 2.98 12.91
CA ARG A 115 1.81 2.48 13.63
C ARG A 115 2.77 1.72 12.70
N ALA A 116 2.30 0.85 11.83
CA ALA A 116 3.14 0.14 10.87
C ALA A 116 3.80 1.10 9.87
N ALA A 117 3.09 2.15 9.45
CA ALA A 117 3.65 3.20 8.61
C ALA A 117 4.78 3.98 9.32
N ASP A 118 4.58 4.36 10.59
CA ASP A 118 5.61 5.00 11.41
C ASP A 118 6.85 4.10 11.56
N VAL A 119 6.64 2.80 11.84
CA VAL A 119 7.72 1.81 11.89
C VAL A 119 8.44 1.72 10.54
N THR A 120 7.72 1.66 9.44
CA THR A 120 8.29 1.58 8.10
C THR A 120 9.20 2.79 7.82
N LEU A 121 8.75 4.00 8.16
CA LEU A 121 9.53 5.23 7.98
C LEU A 121 10.76 5.29 8.89
N LYS A 122 10.62 5.01 10.20
CA LYS A 122 11.74 5.07 11.13
C LYS A 122 12.84 4.05 10.84
N GLU A 123 12.47 2.89 10.27
CA GLU A 123 13.40 1.85 9.82
C GLU A 123 13.94 2.11 8.39
N ARG A 124 13.62 3.28 7.78
CA ARG A 124 14.05 3.69 6.45
C ARG A 124 13.64 2.72 5.34
N ARG A 125 12.49 2.06 5.51
CA ARG A 125 11.89 1.20 4.51
C ARG A 125 10.96 2.00 3.61
N ARG A 126 10.65 1.48 2.43
CA ARG A 126 9.77 2.17 1.47
C ARG A 126 8.33 2.17 1.96
N LEU A 127 7.71 3.35 1.98
CA LEU A 127 6.28 3.55 2.27
C LEU A 127 5.65 4.26 1.09
N VAL A 128 4.73 3.58 0.40
CA VAL A 128 3.98 4.13 -0.74
C VAL A 128 2.57 4.45 -0.30
N LEU A 129 2.13 5.69 -0.52
CA LEU A 129 0.79 6.17 -0.16
C LEU A 129 0.01 6.48 -1.43
N MET A 130 -0.94 5.62 -1.81
CA MET A 130 -1.84 5.84 -2.94
C MET A 130 -2.96 6.79 -2.51
N THR A 131 -2.61 8.06 -2.35
CA THR A 131 -3.52 9.09 -1.85
C THR A 131 -4.66 9.36 -2.84
N ARG A 132 -5.91 9.36 -2.34
CA ARG A 132 -7.08 9.59 -3.17
C ARG A 132 -7.99 10.62 -2.53
N GLU A 133 -8.04 11.82 -3.14
CA GLU A 133 -8.92 12.94 -2.77
C GLU A 133 -9.04 13.93 -3.93
N SER A 134 -10.21 14.56 -4.06
CA SER A 134 -10.44 15.64 -5.03
C SER A 134 -11.64 16.50 -4.59
N PRO A 135 -11.52 17.86 -4.59
CA PRO A 135 -10.30 18.65 -4.74
C PRO A 135 -9.40 18.58 -3.52
N LEU A 136 -8.12 18.93 -3.67
CA LEU A 136 -7.18 18.99 -2.56
C LEU A 136 -7.26 20.33 -1.83
N SER A 137 -7.34 20.29 -0.50
CA SER A 137 -7.19 21.47 0.35
C SER A 137 -5.71 21.77 0.62
N LEU A 138 -5.42 22.99 1.10
CA LEU A 138 -4.06 23.35 1.52
C LEU A 138 -3.54 22.43 2.63
N VAL A 139 -4.41 21.96 3.53
CA VAL A 139 -4.04 21.02 4.59
C VAL A 139 -3.59 19.68 3.99
N HIS A 140 -4.30 19.17 2.97
CA HIS A 140 -3.92 17.94 2.27
C HIS A 140 -2.54 18.08 1.62
N LEU A 141 -2.30 19.19 0.91
CA LEU A 141 -1.01 19.45 0.26
C LEU A 141 0.14 19.57 1.27
N ARG A 142 -0.07 20.25 2.40
CA ARG A 142 0.94 20.34 3.48
C ARG A 142 1.24 18.97 4.10
N ASN A 143 0.23 18.14 4.31
CA ASN A 143 0.42 16.78 4.81
C ASN A 143 1.15 15.88 3.80
N MET A 144 0.90 16.03 2.50
CA MET A 144 1.67 15.35 1.45
C MET A 144 3.13 15.76 1.49
N THR A 145 3.42 17.07 1.63
CA THR A 145 4.78 17.59 1.78
C THR A 145 5.45 16.99 3.02
N ALA A 146 4.83 17.08 4.18
CA ALA A 146 5.39 16.57 5.43
C ALA A 146 5.63 15.04 5.38
N ALA A 147 4.72 14.27 4.81
CA ALA A 147 4.91 12.83 4.62
C ALA A 147 6.07 12.52 3.67
N THR A 148 6.24 13.32 2.60
CA THR A 148 7.37 13.18 1.66
C THR A 148 8.69 13.52 2.33
N GLU A 149 8.75 14.58 3.13
CA GLU A 149 9.95 14.96 3.92
C GLU A 149 10.32 13.86 4.92
N ALA A 150 9.32 13.16 5.49
CA ALA A 150 9.54 12.01 6.37
C ALA A 150 10.02 10.75 5.62
N GLY A 151 9.95 10.73 4.28
CA GLY A 151 10.44 9.65 3.43
C GLY A 151 9.35 8.78 2.79
N ALA A 152 8.06 9.13 2.93
CA ALA A 152 7.00 8.45 2.23
C ALA A 152 6.95 8.85 0.75
N ILE A 153 6.44 7.97 -0.09
CA ILE A 153 6.23 8.21 -1.52
C ILE A 153 4.75 8.48 -1.73
N ILE A 154 4.40 9.70 -2.12
CA ILE A 154 3.03 10.06 -2.50
C ILE A 154 2.79 9.60 -3.93
N CYS A 155 1.87 8.64 -4.10
CA CYS A 155 1.57 7.99 -5.37
C CYS A 155 0.06 7.98 -5.63
N PRO A 156 -0.55 9.11 -5.99
CA PRO A 156 -1.97 9.14 -6.34
C PRO A 156 -2.25 8.24 -7.56
N PRO A 157 -3.35 7.48 -7.59
CA PRO A 157 -3.72 6.66 -8.74
C PRO A 157 -4.28 7.56 -9.86
N ILE A 158 -3.38 8.18 -10.62
CA ILE A 158 -3.72 9.06 -11.74
C ILE A 158 -3.71 8.23 -13.03
N PRO A 159 -4.80 8.25 -13.83
CA PRO A 159 -4.86 7.51 -15.09
C PRO A 159 -3.76 7.90 -16.07
N ALA A 160 -3.02 6.91 -16.57
CA ALA A 160 -1.98 7.09 -17.57
C ALA A 160 -2.57 7.03 -18.99
N LEU A 161 -3.26 8.10 -19.41
CA LEU A 161 -3.99 8.16 -20.68
C LEU A 161 -3.08 8.01 -21.93
N TYR A 162 -1.78 8.27 -21.80
CA TYR A 162 -0.81 8.02 -22.88
C TYR A 162 -0.69 6.52 -23.24
N GLN A 163 -1.04 5.62 -22.34
CA GLN A 163 -1.10 4.18 -22.57
C GLN A 163 -2.36 3.76 -23.36
N ARG A 164 -3.31 4.68 -23.59
CA ARG A 164 -4.59 4.43 -24.27
C ARG A 164 -5.36 3.25 -23.69
N PRO A 165 -5.63 3.22 -22.34
CA PRO A 165 -6.28 2.10 -21.70
C PRO A 165 -7.66 1.86 -22.31
N ALA A 166 -7.99 0.59 -22.57
CA ALA A 166 -9.27 0.19 -23.15
C ALA A 166 -10.34 -0.05 -22.08
N SER A 167 -9.95 -0.15 -20.81
CA SER A 167 -10.84 -0.43 -19.69
C SER A 167 -10.42 0.29 -18.41
N ILE A 168 -11.32 0.33 -17.41
CA ILE A 168 -11.00 0.80 -16.07
C ILE A 168 -9.98 -0.14 -15.41
N ASP A 169 -10.07 -1.44 -15.65
CA ASP A 169 -9.16 -2.43 -15.08
C ASP A 169 -7.72 -2.19 -15.55
N GLU A 170 -7.50 -1.83 -16.82
CA GLU A 170 -6.17 -1.45 -17.30
C GLU A 170 -5.63 -0.18 -16.63
N MET A 171 -6.49 0.81 -16.30
CA MET A 171 -6.07 1.99 -15.55
C MET A 171 -5.68 1.62 -14.12
N VAL A 172 -6.41 0.69 -13.50
CA VAL A 172 -6.12 0.16 -12.17
C VAL A 172 -4.80 -0.60 -12.20
N ASP A 173 -4.61 -1.49 -13.17
CA ASP A 173 -3.38 -2.28 -13.35
C ASP A 173 -2.16 -1.40 -13.49
N HIS A 174 -2.23 -0.34 -14.30
CA HIS A 174 -1.13 0.61 -14.44
C HIS A 174 -0.79 1.30 -13.11
N SER A 175 -1.80 1.75 -12.36
CA SER A 175 -1.59 2.41 -11.07
C SER A 175 -0.99 1.47 -10.03
N VAL A 176 -1.43 0.20 -10.01
CA VAL A 176 -0.92 -0.84 -9.12
C VAL A 176 0.50 -1.24 -9.52
N ALA A 177 0.78 -1.44 -10.81
CA ALA A 177 2.13 -1.70 -11.31
C ALA A 177 3.10 -0.63 -10.84
N ARG A 178 2.73 0.64 -11.01
CA ARG A 178 3.58 1.75 -10.57
C ARG A 178 3.85 1.75 -9.07
N ALA A 179 2.85 1.41 -8.23
CA ALA A 179 3.04 1.30 -6.79
C ALA A 179 3.99 0.14 -6.42
N LEU A 180 3.89 -0.99 -7.13
CA LEU A 180 4.77 -2.15 -6.95
C LEU A 180 6.22 -1.85 -7.40
N ASP A 181 6.41 -1.16 -8.53
CA ASP A 181 7.73 -0.71 -8.99
C ASP A 181 8.43 0.15 -7.92
N LEU A 182 7.68 1.03 -7.26
CA LEU A 182 8.20 1.87 -6.18
C LEU A 182 8.66 1.07 -4.98
N LEU A 183 8.12 -0.13 -4.76
CA LEU A 183 8.66 -1.10 -3.79
C LEU A 183 9.84 -1.90 -4.33
N GLY A 184 10.11 -1.85 -5.63
CA GLY A 184 11.12 -2.67 -6.29
C GLY A 184 10.59 -4.06 -6.69
N LEU A 185 9.29 -4.16 -6.95
CA LEU A 185 8.58 -5.38 -7.35
C LEU A 185 7.95 -5.21 -8.74
N PRO A 186 8.73 -5.21 -9.82
CA PRO A 186 8.17 -5.11 -11.16
C PRO A 186 7.31 -6.35 -11.46
N GLN A 187 6.05 -6.16 -11.84
CA GLN A 187 5.08 -7.25 -12.03
C GLN A 187 4.66 -7.45 -13.49
N GLY A 188 5.12 -6.63 -14.42
CA GLY A 188 4.71 -6.72 -15.81
C GLY A 188 3.20 -6.46 -16.06
N LEU A 189 2.49 -5.88 -15.08
CA LEU A 189 1.07 -5.55 -15.19
C LEU A 189 0.80 -4.39 -16.14
N ALA A 190 1.80 -3.55 -16.39
CA ALA A 190 1.72 -2.44 -17.32
C ALA A 190 3.00 -2.40 -18.18
N GLY A 191 2.86 -1.98 -19.45
CA GLY A 191 4.00 -1.77 -20.33
C GLY A 191 4.89 -0.63 -19.86
N GLU A 192 6.20 -0.76 -20.09
CA GLU A 192 7.13 0.34 -19.89
C GLU A 192 6.93 1.42 -20.96
N TRP A 193 7.27 2.67 -20.61
CA TRP A 193 7.26 3.76 -21.59
C TRP A 193 8.52 3.68 -22.46
N GLU A 194 8.36 3.35 -23.74
CA GLU A 194 9.46 3.22 -24.71
C GLU A 194 9.71 4.50 -25.54
N GLY A 195 8.96 5.56 -25.28
CA GLY A 195 9.02 6.79 -26.06
C GLY A 195 8.02 6.82 -27.24
N PHE A 196 8.13 7.83 -28.09
CA PHE A 196 7.36 7.96 -29.35
C PHE A 196 8.24 7.63 -30.55
#